data_0205e81df190fdb7b88e86c8ed7f862e
#
_entry.id   0205e81df190fdb7b88e86c8ed7f862e
#
_cell.length_a   1.000
_cell.length_b   1.000
_cell.length_c   1.000
_cell.angle_alpha   90.00
_cell.angle_beta   90.00
_cell.angle_gamma   90.00
#
_symmetry.space_group_name_H-M   'P 1'
#
loop_
_entity.id
_entity.type
_entity.pdbx_description
1 polymer ?
#
loop_
_entity_poly.entity_id
_entity_poly.type
_entity_poly.pdbx_seq_one_letter_code
_entity_poly.pdbx_strand_id
1 'polypeptide(L)'
;EETLNELLEAEAEKLTQAARYERNEQRQGYRSGHYSRNLTTTSGDVTLKVPKLKGISFETAIIERYRRRESSVEEALIEMYLAGVSVRRVEDITEALWGSKVSPSTISELNKKAYVHIEDWRNRPLQGGHYPYVYVDGIYLRRNWGGEFENVAILVAIAVNEDGYREVLGAAEGMKEDKASWVNFFQWLRSRGLDGVKLIVGDKCRTCAACFGMLEAVGEVFPEAKYQRCIVHFYRNVFSVMPRSKVKLVAKMLKAIHTQESKKAARE
;
A
#
# COMPACT_ATOMS: atom_id res chain seq x y z
N GLU A 1 14.89 25.59 -17.60
CA GLU A 1 15.91 24.88 -18.39
C GLU A 1 17.23 25.65 -18.38
N GLU A 2 17.22 26.93 -18.74
CA GLU A 2 18.40 27.79 -18.80
C GLU A 2 19.14 27.85 -17.45
N THR A 3 18.44 28.17 -16.38
CA THR A 3 19.01 28.23 -15.01
C THR A 3 19.68 26.92 -14.57
N LEU A 4 19.08 25.77 -14.88
CA LEU A 4 19.66 24.47 -14.55
C LEU A 4 20.94 24.21 -15.35
N ASN A 5 20.96 24.60 -16.62
CA ASN A 5 22.15 24.48 -17.46
C ASN A 5 23.29 25.40 -16.97
N GLU A 6 22.97 26.62 -16.53
CA GLU A 6 23.93 27.55 -15.91
C GLU A 6 24.53 27.00 -14.61
N LEU A 7 23.69 26.39 -13.77
CA LEU A 7 24.15 25.74 -12.54
C LEU A 7 25.09 24.57 -12.82
N LEU A 8 24.77 23.72 -13.81
CA LEU A 8 25.63 22.60 -14.22
C LEU A 8 27.01 23.09 -14.75
N GLU A 9 27.01 24.20 -15.49
CA GLU A 9 28.24 24.85 -15.95
C GLU A 9 29.06 25.39 -14.77
N ALA A 10 28.43 26.07 -13.80
CA ALA A 10 29.10 26.58 -12.61
C ALA A 10 29.71 25.45 -11.75
N GLU A 11 29.00 24.31 -11.62
CA GLU A 11 29.58 23.12 -10.95
C GLU A 11 30.82 22.58 -11.72
N ALA A 12 30.72 22.51 -13.06
CA ALA A 12 31.87 22.07 -13.86
C ALA A 12 33.07 23.02 -13.73
N GLU A 13 32.85 24.32 -13.57
CA GLU A 13 33.91 25.30 -13.29
C GLU A 13 34.58 25.06 -11.93
N LYS A 14 33.77 24.86 -10.91
CA LYS A 14 34.30 24.54 -9.55
C LYS A 14 35.09 23.23 -9.55
N LEU A 15 34.61 22.18 -10.20
CA LEU A 15 35.30 20.89 -10.27
C LEU A 15 36.62 20.94 -11.08
N THR A 16 36.62 21.69 -12.18
CA THR A 16 37.82 21.82 -13.02
C THR A 16 38.82 22.86 -12.50
N GLN A 17 38.41 23.67 -11.51
CA GLN A 17 39.18 24.83 -11.01
C GLN A 17 39.63 25.78 -12.12
N ALA A 18 38.86 25.90 -13.21
CA ALA A 18 39.16 26.78 -14.33
C ALA A 18 37.85 27.15 -15.05
N ALA A 19 37.76 28.44 -15.42
CA ALA A 19 36.69 28.93 -16.28
C ALA A 19 36.82 28.37 -17.71
N ARG A 20 35.77 28.57 -18.53
CA ARG A 20 35.73 28.14 -19.91
C ARG A 20 36.83 28.85 -20.69
N TYR A 21 37.71 28.08 -21.38
CA TYR A 21 38.87 28.55 -22.15
C TYR A 21 40.05 29.14 -21.31
N GLU A 22 39.96 29.16 -19.97
CA GLU A 22 41.04 29.61 -19.11
C GLU A 22 42.18 28.60 -19.12
N ARG A 23 43.41 29.07 -19.16
CA ARG A 23 44.65 28.28 -18.98
C ARG A 23 45.20 28.57 -17.58
N ASN A 24 45.03 27.59 -16.68
CA ASN A 24 45.42 27.68 -15.29
C ASN A 24 46.22 26.43 -14.90
N GLU A 25 47.33 26.60 -14.19
CA GLU A 25 48.19 25.49 -13.73
C GLU A 25 47.48 24.61 -12.66
N GLN A 26 46.47 25.15 -11.97
CA GLN A 26 45.69 24.43 -10.95
C GLN A 26 44.54 23.60 -11.55
N ARG A 27 44.42 23.61 -12.85
CA ARG A 27 43.33 22.92 -13.56
C ARG A 27 43.40 21.40 -13.33
N GLN A 28 42.29 20.83 -12.76
CA GLN A 28 42.24 19.41 -12.43
C GLN A 28 41.63 18.54 -13.54
N GLY A 29 41.01 19.16 -14.56
CA GLY A 29 40.38 18.42 -15.66
C GLY A 29 40.03 19.29 -16.86
N TYR A 30 39.62 18.65 -17.95
CA TYR A 30 39.33 19.33 -19.20
C TYR A 30 37.88 19.10 -19.62
N ARG A 31 37.21 20.14 -20.16
CA ARG A 31 35.90 20.03 -20.76
C ARG A 31 36.00 19.34 -22.12
N SER A 32 35.14 18.37 -22.39
CA SER A 32 35.08 17.61 -23.65
C SER A 32 33.68 17.64 -24.31
N GLY A 33 32.99 18.79 -24.20
CA GLY A 33 31.66 18.98 -24.73
C GLY A 33 30.55 18.67 -23.72
N HIS A 34 29.37 18.41 -24.22
CA HIS A 34 28.15 18.14 -23.43
C HIS A 34 27.45 16.90 -23.96
N TYR A 35 26.58 16.34 -23.16
CA TYR A 35 25.55 15.39 -23.61
C TYR A 35 24.19 15.87 -23.16
N SER A 36 23.17 15.59 -23.97
CA SER A 36 21.79 15.91 -23.63
C SER A 36 21.20 14.85 -22.72
N ARG A 37 20.50 15.30 -21.70
CA ARG A 37 19.76 14.46 -20.76
C ARG A 37 18.39 15.05 -20.52
N ASN A 38 17.35 14.25 -20.73
CA ASN A 38 15.97 14.65 -20.43
C ASN A 38 15.67 14.41 -18.96
N LEU A 39 15.01 15.37 -18.34
CA LEU A 39 14.51 15.32 -16.97
C LEU A 39 13.03 15.72 -16.97
N THR A 40 12.15 14.83 -16.51
CA THR A 40 10.75 15.15 -16.27
C THR A 40 10.60 15.85 -14.93
N THR A 41 10.06 17.06 -14.94
CA THR A 41 9.79 17.88 -13.76
C THR A 41 8.29 18.12 -13.60
N THR A 42 7.87 18.69 -12.47
CA THR A 42 6.48 19.12 -12.26
C THR A 42 6.03 20.24 -13.21
N SER A 43 6.99 20.89 -13.91
CA SER A 43 6.71 21.92 -14.93
C SER A 43 6.84 21.42 -16.38
N GLY A 44 6.98 20.09 -16.55
CA GLY A 44 7.15 19.43 -17.84
C GLY A 44 8.56 18.88 -18.09
N ASP A 45 8.81 18.37 -19.29
CA ASP A 45 10.09 17.81 -19.67
C ASP A 45 11.10 18.92 -20.01
N VAL A 46 12.28 18.85 -19.43
CA VAL A 46 13.42 19.74 -19.70
C VAL A 46 14.61 18.97 -20.25
N THR A 47 15.32 19.54 -21.20
CA THR A 47 16.54 18.96 -21.79
C THR A 47 17.77 19.64 -21.23
N LEU A 48 18.53 18.92 -20.41
CA LEU A 48 19.73 19.41 -19.78
C LEU A 48 20.96 19.14 -20.64
N LYS A 49 21.85 20.12 -20.71
CA LYS A 49 23.18 20.03 -21.35
C LYS A 49 24.23 19.75 -20.29
N VAL A 50 24.43 18.46 -19.99
CA VAL A 50 25.35 18.04 -18.94
C VAL A 50 26.81 18.08 -19.45
N PRO A 51 27.72 18.80 -18.76
CA PRO A 51 29.10 18.88 -19.16
C PRO A 51 29.84 17.54 -19.11
N LYS A 52 30.63 17.23 -20.14
CA LYS A 52 31.58 16.10 -20.13
C LYS A 52 32.95 16.59 -19.72
N LEU A 53 33.50 15.96 -18.70
CA LEU A 53 34.86 16.24 -18.21
C LEU A 53 35.79 15.07 -18.53
N LYS A 54 37.08 15.39 -18.81
CA LYS A 54 38.17 14.43 -18.94
C LYS A 54 39.14 14.63 -17.77
N GLY A 55 39.58 13.51 -17.19
CA GLY A 55 40.50 13.51 -16.07
C GLY A 55 39.82 13.49 -14.69
N ILE A 56 38.57 13.94 -14.61
CA ILE A 56 37.72 13.89 -13.40
C ILE A 56 36.34 13.42 -13.73
N SER A 57 35.67 12.75 -12.78
CA SER A 57 34.26 12.39 -12.91
C SER A 57 33.38 13.61 -12.65
N PHE A 58 32.41 13.86 -13.50
CA PHE A 58 31.39 14.89 -13.27
C PHE A 58 30.23 14.27 -12.51
N GLU A 59 30.19 14.49 -11.21
CA GLU A 59 29.09 14.15 -10.33
C GLU A 59 28.44 15.43 -9.84
N THR A 60 27.24 15.73 -10.31
CA THR A 60 26.50 16.94 -9.95
C THR A 60 25.64 16.71 -8.73
N ALA A 61 25.60 17.70 -7.82
CA ALA A 61 24.67 17.73 -6.70
C ALA A 61 23.24 18.12 -7.11
N ILE A 62 23.07 18.69 -8.31
CA ILE A 62 21.77 19.20 -8.80
C ILE A 62 20.87 18.05 -9.25
N ILE A 63 21.45 16.99 -9.85
CA ILE A 63 20.70 15.88 -10.40
C ILE A 63 21.43 14.58 -10.10
N GLU A 64 20.82 13.70 -9.34
CA GLU A 64 21.36 12.37 -9.09
C GLU A 64 21.69 11.61 -10.39
N ARG A 65 22.78 10.88 -10.35
CA ARG A 65 23.24 10.08 -11.49
C ARG A 65 22.14 9.08 -11.89
N TYR A 66 21.86 9.00 -13.19
CA TYR A 66 20.82 8.15 -13.79
C TYR A 66 19.36 8.51 -13.48
N ARG A 67 19.06 9.55 -12.72
CA ARG A 67 17.71 9.99 -12.46
C ARG A 67 17.11 10.65 -13.72
N ARG A 68 15.94 10.19 -14.12
CA ARG A 68 15.21 10.71 -15.30
C ARG A 68 14.04 11.60 -14.92
N ARG A 69 13.65 11.60 -13.65
CA ARG A 69 12.50 12.35 -13.12
C ARG A 69 12.89 13.03 -11.81
N GLU A 70 12.23 14.13 -11.55
CA GLU A 70 12.29 14.80 -10.25
C GLU A 70 11.63 13.92 -9.16
N SER A 71 12.10 14.01 -7.90
CA SER A 71 11.55 13.22 -6.79
C SER A 71 10.06 13.47 -6.58
N SER A 72 9.65 14.73 -6.65
CA SER A 72 8.24 15.12 -6.53
C SER A 72 7.33 14.46 -7.57
N VAL A 73 7.83 14.25 -8.80
CA VAL A 73 7.11 13.52 -9.85
C VAL A 73 6.99 12.04 -9.49
N GLU A 74 8.08 11.40 -9.02
CA GLU A 74 8.05 9.99 -8.60
C GLU A 74 7.11 9.78 -7.42
N GLU A 75 7.15 10.66 -6.42
CA GLU A 75 6.26 10.64 -5.26
C GLU A 75 4.80 10.79 -5.65
N ALA A 76 4.48 11.76 -6.52
CA ALA A 76 3.13 11.95 -7.02
C ALA A 76 2.60 10.72 -7.78
N LEU A 77 3.43 10.04 -8.57
CA LEU A 77 3.06 8.80 -9.27
C LEU A 77 2.76 7.66 -8.30
N ILE A 78 3.57 7.52 -7.24
CA ILE A 78 3.35 6.53 -6.19
C ILE A 78 2.04 6.81 -5.47
N GLU A 79 1.80 8.06 -5.07
CA GLU A 79 0.57 8.48 -4.40
C GLU A 79 -0.69 8.25 -5.26
N MET A 80 -0.65 8.59 -6.54
CA MET A 80 -1.75 8.31 -7.46
C MET A 80 -2.08 6.81 -7.50
N TYR A 81 -1.06 5.97 -7.54
CA TYR A 81 -1.24 4.51 -7.55
C TYR A 81 -1.81 4.00 -6.23
N LEU A 82 -1.27 4.42 -5.09
CA LEU A 82 -1.75 4.06 -3.75
C LEU A 82 -3.18 4.53 -3.50
N ALA A 83 -3.56 5.68 -4.09
CA ALA A 83 -4.93 6.17 -4.09
C ALA A 83 -5.89 5.36 -5.00
N GLY A 84 -5.41 4.31 -5.67
CA GLY A 84 -6.21 3.41 -6.50
C GLY A 84 -6.42 3.91 -7.93
N VAL A 85 -5.65 4.87 -8.41
CA VAL A 85 -5.70 5.30 -9.81
C VAL A 85 -5.12 4.19 -10.68
N SER A 86 -5.88 3.71 -11.67
CA SER A 86 -5.39 2.68 -12.57
C SER A 86 -4.17 3.16 -13.36
N VAL A 87 -3.24 2.25 -13.64
CA VAL A 87 -1.99 2.56 -14.36
C VAL A 87 -2.24 3.28 -15.70
N ARG A 88 -3.28 2.90 -16.43
CA ARG A 88 -3.67 3.57 -17.69
C ARG A 88 -4.11 5.00 -17.45
N ARG A 89 -4.89 5.25 -16.39
CA ARG A 89 -5.37 6.59 -16.07
C ARG A 89 -4.26 7.50 -15.53
N VAL A 90 -3.22 6.95 -14.91
CA VAL A 90 -2.03 7.73 -14.53
C VAL A 90 -1.34 8.32 -15.78
N GLU A 91 -1.28 7.57 -16.88
CA GLU A 91 -0.72 8.07 -18.16
C GLU A 91 -1.47 9.31 -18.67
N ASP A 92 -2.82 9.26 -18.66
CA ASP A 92 -3.66 10.40 -19.09
C ASP A 92 -3.49 11.61 -18.15
N ILE A 93 -3.41 11.36 -16.83
CA ILE A 93 -3.25 12.42 -15.83
C ILE A 93 -1.88 13.09 -15.98
N THR A 94 -0.82 12.31 -16.17
CA THR A 94 0.54 12.87 -16.32
C THR A 94 0.69 13.67 -17.61
N GLU A 95 0.06 13.24 -18.69
CA GLU A 95 0.00 14.01 -19.92
C GLU A 95 -0.72 15.34 -19.72
N ALA A 96 -1.86 15.34 -19.01
CA ALA A 96 -2.63 16.55 -18.74
C ALA A 96 -1.93 17.53 -17.79
N LEU A 97 -1.23 17.01 -16.76
CA LEU A 97 -0.57 17.84 -15.73
C LEU A 97 0.82 18.33 -16.15
N TRP A 98 1.61 17.49 -16.80
CA TRP A 98 3.03 17.74 -17.06
C TRP A 98 3.40 17.71 -18.54
N GLY A 99 2.42 17.46 -19.43
CA GLY A 99 2.67 17.36 -20.87
C GLY A 99 3.51 16.15 -21.28
N SER A 100 3.76 15.21 -20.37
CA SER A 100 4.55 14.00 -20.64
C SER A 100 3.81 12.73 -20.21
N LYS A 101 3.91 11.68 -21.03
CA LYS A 101 3.32 10.37 -20.74
C LYS A 101 4.28 9.51 -19.93
N VAL A 102 3.82 9.04 -18.79
CA VAL A 102 4.57 8.07 -18.00
C VAL A 102 4.12 6.66 -18.38
N SER A 103 5.07 5.84 -18.85
CA SER A 103 4.73 4.48 -19.30
C SER A 103 4.27 3.57 -18.14
N PRO A 104 3.39 2.58 -18.40
CA PRO A 104 2.96 1.59 -17.43
C PRO A 104 4.11 0.84 -16.75
N SER A 105 5.20 0.58 -17.50
CA SER A 105 6.40 -0.06 -16.95
C SER A 105 7.09 0.79 -15.88
N THR A 106 7.12 2.11 -16.07
CA THR A 106 7.66 3.04 -15.06
C THR A 106 6.86 2.97 -13.76
N ILE A 107 5.53 2.96 -13.84
CA ILE A 107 4.67 2.85 -12.65
C ILE A 107 4.91 1.52 -11.95
N SER A 108 5.07 0.42 -12.71
CA SER A 108 5.40 -0.90 -12.15
C SER A 108 6.76 -0.91 -11.43
N GLU A 109 7.76 -0.19 -11.93
CA GLU A 109 9.05 -0.05 -11.26
C GLU A 109 8.96 0.80 -9.98
N LEU A 110 8.19 1.89 -10.01
CA LEU A 110 7.93 2.72 -8.84
C LEU A 110 7.17 1.97 -7.76
N ASN A 111 6.23 1.10 -8.14
CA ASN A 111 5.53 0.23 -7.21
C ASN A 111 6.47 -0.70 -6.43
N LYS A 112 7.52 -1.21 -7.07
CA LYS A 112 8.53 -2.01 -6.37
C LYS A 112 9.24 -1.20 -5.29
N LYS A 113 9.49 0.10 -5.53
CA LYS A 113 10.07 1.01 -4.51
C LYS A 113 9.06 1.27 -3.38
N ALA A 114 7.78 1.51 -3.71
CA ALA A 114 6.72 1.70 -2.72
C ALA A 114 6.48 0.44 -1.86
N TYR A 115 6.74 -0.74 -2.41
CA TYR A 115 6.54 -2.00 -1.70
C TYR A 115 7.40 -2.13 -0.43
N VAL A 116 8.58 -1.53 -0.40
CA VAL A 116 9.42 -1.48 0.81
C VAL A 116 8.67 -0.79 1.96
N HIS A 117 8.05 0.36 1.70
CA HIS A 117 7.27 1.09 2.72
C HIS A 117 6.01 0.32 3.15
N ILE A 118 5.39 -0.41 2.21
CA ILE A 118 4.24 -1.28 2.51
C ILE A 118 4.67 -2.43 3.43
N GLU A 119 5.81 -3.07 3.16
CA GLU A 119 6.36 -4.13 4.00
C GLU A 119 6.77 -3.63 5.38
N ASP A 120 7.39 -2.46 5.48
CA ASP A 120 7.72 -1.83 6.75
C ASP A 120 6.44 -1.56 7.57
N TRP A 121 5.40 -1.01 6.92
CA TRP A 121 4.11 -0.81 7.56
C TRP A 121 3.46 -2.12 7.99
N ARG A 122 3.47 -3.14 7.14
CA ARG A 122 2.89 -4.47 7.45
C ARG A 122 3.56 -5.11 8.66
N ASN A 123 4.88 -4.99 8.78
CA ASN A 123 5.67 -5.62 9.83
C ASN A 123 5.93 -4.71 11.05
N ARG A 124 5.35 -3.50 11.06
CA ARG A 124 5.53 -2.58 12.19
C ARG A 124 5.07 -3.19 13.51
N PRO A 125 5.72 -2.89 14.63
CA PRO A 125 5.21 -3.22 15.96
C PRO A 125 3.84 -2.57 16.19
N LEU A 126 2.92 -3.32 16.83
CA LEU A 126 1.62 -2.79 17.24
C LEU A 126 1.78 -2.09 18.59
N GLN A 127 1.70 -0.75 18.59
CA GLN A 127 2.01 0.08 19.76
C GLN A 127 0.77 0.62 20.48
N GLY A 128 -0.43 0.24 20.02
CA GLY A 128 -1.70 0.74 20.56
C GLY A 128 -2.14 0.13 21.89
N GLY A 129 -1.24 -0.56 22.64
CA GLY A 129 -1.58 -1.21 23.90
C GLY A 129 -2.43 -2.46 23.72
N HIS A 130 -3.48 -2.60 24.53
CA HIS A 130 -4.42 -3.73 24.41
C HIS A 130 -5.48 -3.46 23.34
N TYR A 131 -5.84 -4.52 22.61
CA TYR A 131 -6.88 -4.49 21.58
C TYR A 131 -8.03 -5.43 21.92
N PRO A 132 -8.99 -4.99 22.76
CA PRO A 132 -10.07 -5.84 23.24
C PRO A 132 -11.00 -6.36 22.14
N TYR A 133 -11.13 -5.63 21.02
CA TYR A 133 -12.01 -5.99 19.92
C TYR A 133 -11.23 -6.10 18.61
N VAL A 134 -11.29 -7.28 18.00
CA VAL A 134 -10.62 -7.53 16.70
C VAL A 134 -11.64 -8.00 15.68
N TYR A 135 -11.68 -7.32 14.54
CA TYR A 135 -12.49 -7.66 13.38
C TYR A 135 -11.60 -8.32 12.34
N VAL A 136 -12.00 -9.48 11.87
CA VAL A 136 -11.25 -10.23 10.86
C VAL A 136 -12.14 -10.57 9.67
N ASP A 137 -11.55 -10.53 8.48
CA ASP A 137 -12.24 -10.87 7.23
C ASP A 137 -11.25 -11.49 6.24
N GLY A 138 -11.75 -12.36 5.37
CA GLY A 138 -11.02 -12.93 4.25
C GLY A 138 -11.58 -12.40 2.93
N ILE A 139 -10.71 -11.80 2.12
CA ILE A 139 -11.08 -11.25 0.82
C ILE A 139 -10.43 -12.10 -0.26
N TYR A 140 -11.22 -12.66 -1.18
CA TYR A 140 -10.68 -13.39 -2.32
C TYR A 140 -10.38 -12.45 -3.47
N LEU A 141 -9.11 -12.41 -3.87
CA LEU A 141 -8.66 -11.69 -5.05
C LEU A 141 -8.24 -12.68 -6.14
N ARG A 142 -8.51 -12.31 -7.38
CA ARG A 142 -8.09 -13.10 -8.53
C ARG A 142 -6.70 -12.64 -8.97
N ARG A 143 -5.73 -13.54 -8.90
CA ARG A 143 -4.35 -13.31 -9.33
C ARG A 143 -4.10 -14.05 -10.65
N ASN A 144 -3.41 -13.39 -11.58
CA ASN A 144 -2.87 -14.01 -12.77
C ASN A 144 -1.37 -14.20 -12.58
N TRP A 145 -0.92 -15.44 -12.65
CA TRP A 145 0.49 -15.79 -12.57
C TRP A 145 0.84 -16.74 -13.70
N GLY A 146 1.76 -16.33 -14.59
CA GLY A 146 2.19 -17.17 -15.71
C GLY A 146 1.10 -17.55 -16.70
N GLY A 147 -0.01 -16.78 -16.78
CA GLY A 147 -1.16 -17.08 -17.64
C GLY A 147 -2.28 -17.86 -16.94
N GLU A 148 -2.01 -18.40 -15.75
CA GLU A 148 -3.01 -19.10 -14.94
C GLU A 148 -3.68 -18.13 -13.95
N PHE A 149 -5.00 -18.30 -13.78
CA PHE A 149 -5.78 -17.52 -12.81
C PHE A 149 -6.02 -18.35 -11.55
N GLU A 150 -5.57 -17.84 -10.42
CA GLU A 150 -5.88 -18.42 -9.11
C GLU A 150 -6.57 -17.43 -8.18
N ASN A 151 -7.37 -17.95 -7.27
CA ASN A 151 -7.98 -17.16 -6.21
C ASN A 151 -7.04 -17.19 -5.00
N VAL A 152 -6.64 -16.01 -4.56
CA VAL A 152 -5.79 -15.82 -3.37
C VAL A 152 -6.62 -15.17 -2.28
N ALA A 153 -6.59 -15.73 -1.08
CA ALA A 153 -7.22 -15.13 0.08
C ALA A 153 -6.30 -14.06 0.67
N ILE A 154 -6.81 -12.88 0.91
CA ILE A 154 -6.16 -11.84 1.70
C ILE A 154 -6.88 -11.77 3.03
N LEU A 155 -6.17 -12.14 4.11
CA LEU A 155 -6.66 -12.07 5.47
C LEU A 155 -6.38 -10.67 6.02
N VAL A 156 -7.40 -10.03 6.57
CA VAL A 156 -7.33 -8.66 7.08
C VAL A 156 -7.78 -8.64 8.53
N ALA A 157 -7.09 -7.88 9.38
CA ALA A 157 -7.50 -7.62 10.75
C ALA A 157 -7.55 -6.11 11.03
N ILE A 158 -8.66 -5.68 11.61
CA ILE A 158 -8.88 -4.33 12.13
C ILE A 158 -9.22 -4.47 13.61
N ALA A 159 -8.60 -3.66 14.46
CA ALA A 159 -8.90 -3.70 15.89
C ALA A 159 -9.37 -2.35 16.43
N VAL A 160 -9.94 -2.40 17.62
CA VAL A 160 -10.25 -1.24 18.44
C VAL A 160 -9.40 -1.34 19.70
N ASN A 161 -8.60 -0.31 19.98
CA ASN A 161 -7.79 -0.24 21.18
C ASN A 161 -8.63 0.17 22.42
N GLU A 162 -8.01 0.22 23.59
CA GLU A 162 -8.70 0.59 24.84
C GLU A 162 -9.24 2.03 24.84
N ASP A 163 -8.63 2.93 24.08
CA ASP A 163 -9.08 4.32 23.89
C ASP A 163 -10.25 4.45 22.91
N GLY A 164 -10.67 3.36 22.26
CA GLY A 164 -11.76 3.32 21.28
C GLY A 164 -11.36 3.66 19.85
N TYR A 165 -10.09 3.85 19.57
CA TYR A 165 -9.61 4.10 18.21
C TYR A 165 -9.50 2.82 17.39
N ARG A 166 -9.85 2.92 16.11
CA ARG A 166 -9.71 1.83 15.15
C ARG A 166 -8.36 1.87 14.47
N GLU A 167 -7.74 0.71 14.37
CA GLU A 167 -6.46 0.54 13.69
C GLU A 167 -6.50 -0.69 12.78
N VAL A 168 -5.97 -0.56 11.56
CA VAL A 168 -5.71 -1.71 10.69
C VAL A 168 -4.45 -2.40 11.20
N LEU A 169 -4.60 -3.57 11.80
CA LEU A 169 -3.48 -4.32 12.38
C LEU A 169 -2.60 -4.91 11.29
N GLY A 170 -3.19 -5.39 10.21
CA GLY A 170 -2.44 -5.94 9.09
C GLY A 170 -3.31 -6.64 8.06
N ALA A 171 -2.67 -6.90 6.93
CA ALA A 171 -3.18 -7.74 5.86
C ALA A 171 -2.09 -8.72 5.43
N ALA A 172 -2.45 -9.97 5.21
CA ALA A 172 -1.51 -11.01 4.77
C ALA A 172 -2.17 -11.94 3.75
N GLU A 173 -1.36 -12.47 2.85
CA GLU A 173 -1.80 -13.50 1.93
C GLU A 173 -1.98 -14.82 2.71
N GLY A 174 -3.14 -15.45 2.54
CA GLY A 174 -3.39 -16.83 2.91
C GLY A 174 -3.55 -17.66 1.65
N MET A 175 -2.98 -18.86 1.60
CA MET A 175 -3.19 -19.73 0.43
C MET A 175 -4.67 -20.04 0.24
N LYS A 176 -5.39 -20.23 1.36
CA LYS A 176 -6.85 -20.38 1.45
C LYS A 176 -7.31 -19.81 2.78
N GLU A 177 -8.60 -19.63 2.97
CA GLU A 177 -9.17 -19.35 4.31
C GLU A 177 -9.26 -20.63 5.14
N ASP A 178 -8.17 -21.39 5.26
CA ASP A 178 -8.12 -22.59 6.08
C ASP A 178 -7.59 -22.29 7.49
N LYS A 179 -7.65 -23.30 8.37
CA LYS A 179 -7.17 -23.20 9.75
C LYS A 179 -5.70 -22.77 9.81
N ALA A 180 -4.84 -23.36 8.98
CA ALA A 180 -3.41 -23.10 9.01
C ALA A 180 -3.10 -21.64 8.65
N SER A 181 -3.73 -21.12 7.62
CA SER A 181 -3.58 -19.71 7.21
C SER A 181 -4.05 -18.75 8.31
N TRP A 182 -5.18 -19.01 8.97
CA TRP A 182 -5.66 -18.21 10.10
C TRP A 182 -4.76 -18.30 11.33
N VAL A 183 -4.25 -19.49 11.68
CA VAL A 183 -3.29 -19.67 12.80
C VAL A 183 -2.03 -18.86 12.53
N ASN A 184 -1.44 -18.99 11.35
CA ASN A 184 -0.24 -18.25 10.97
C ASN A 184 -0.48 -16.73 11.01
N PHE A 185 -1.64 -16.27 10.50
CA PHE A 185 -2.00 -14.86 10.51
C PHE A 185 -2.14 -14.32 11.95
N PHE A 186 -2.83 -15.02 12.83
CA PHE A 186 -3.00 -14.62 14.23
C PHE A 186 -1.68 -14.67 15.01
N GLN A 187 -0.84 -15.67 14.79
CA GLN A 187 0.49 -15.76 15.38
C GLN A 187 1.40 -14.62 14.93
N TRP A 188 1.34 -14.26 13.63
CA TRP A 188 2.05 -13.11 13.11
C TRP A 188 1.57 -11.78 13.74
N LEU A 189 0.26 -11.59 13.95
CA LEU A 189 -0.25 -10.40 14.65
C LEU A 189 0.23 -10.38 16.11
N ARG A 190 0.22 -11.53 16.81
CA ARG A 190 0.74 -11.64 18.18
C ARG A 190 2.23 -11.33 18.27
N SER A 191 3.03 -11.83 17.34
CA SER A 191 4.48 -11.56 17.32
C SER A 191 4.81 -10.08 17.14
N ARG A 192 3.87 -9.31 16.57
CA ARG A 192 3.96 -7.85 16.39
C ARG A 192 3.39 -7.05 17.57
N GLY A 193 2.86 -7.71 18.60
CA GLY A 193 2.36 -7.07 19.82
C GLY A 193 0.84 -7.05 19.97
N LEU A 194 0.07 -7.85 19.19
CA LEU A 194 -1.37 -7.98 19.44
C LEU A 194 -1.62 -8.70 20.76
N ASP A 195 -2.22 -7.99 21.71
CA ASP A 195 -2.54 -8.49 23.05
C ASP A 195 -3.89 -7.98 23.55
N GLY A 196 -4.38 -8.58 24.66
CA GLY A 196 -5.61 -8.15 25.33
C GLY A 196 -6.90 -8.45 24.59
N VAL A 197 -6.90 -9.37 23.62
CA VAL A 197 -8.05 -9.70 22.78
C VAL A 197 -9.15 -10.37 23.59
N LYS A 198 -10.32 -9.71 23.71
CA LYS A 198 -11.51 -10.21 24.43
C LYS A 198 -12.60 -10.71 23.49
N LEU A 199 -12.72 -10.10 22.31
CA LEU A 199 -13.75 -10.44 21.33
C LEU A 199 -13.18 -10.40 19.91
N ILE A 200 -13.39 -11.49 19.17
CA ILE A 200 -13.10 -11.55 17.74
C ILE A 200 -14.42 -11.58 16.97
N VAL A 201 -14.55 -10.69 16.00
CA VAL A 201 -15.71 -10.58 15.10
C VAL A 201 -15.30 -10.96 13.69
N GLY A 202 -15.93 -11.97 13.11
CA GLY A 202 -15.65 -12.41 11.74
C GLY A 202 -16.86 -13.00 11.04
N ASP A 203 -16.76 -13.32 9.76
CA ASP A 203 -17.83 -14.03 9.08
C ASP A 203 -17.83 -15.52 9.47
N LYS A 204 -19.01 -16.05 9.73
CA LYS A 204 -19.26 -17.46 9.93
C LYS A 204 -20.21 -17.95 8.85
N CYS A 205 -19.70 -18.47 7.77
CA CYS A 205 -20.51 -19.22 6.82
C CYS A 205 -20.73 -20.65 7.33
N ARG A 206 -21.99 -21.11 7.36
CA ARG A 206 -22.31 -22.47 7.84
C ARG A 206 -21.91 -23.58 6.87
N THR A 207 -21.61 -23.24 5.63
CA THR A 207 -21.38 -24.18 4.52
C THR A 207 -19.93 -24.20 4.02
N CYS A 208 -19.06 -23.33 4.53
CA CYS A 208 -17.69 -23.18 4.07
C CYS A 208 -16.69 -23.75 5.09
N ALA A 209 -15.86 -24.70 4.67
CA ALA A 209 -14.78 -25.26 5.49
C ALA A 209 -13.82 -24.18 6.01
N ALA A 210 -13.64 -23.10 5.24
CA ALA A 210 -12.82 -21.93 5.59
C ALA A 210 -13.24 -21.27 6.92
N CYS A 211 -14.54 -21.18 7.18
CA CYS A 211 -15.05 -20.52 8.40
C CYS A 211 -14.89 -21.37 9.66
N PHE A 212 -14.85 -22.70 9.53
CA PHE A 212 -14.48 -23.57 10.64
C PHE A 212 -13.02 -23.41 10.98
N GLY A 213 -12.15 -23.29 9.99
CA GLY A 213 -10.72 -23.05 10.16
C GLY A 213 -10.42 -21.81 10.97
N MET A 214 -11.12 -20.70 10.71
CA MET A 214 -10.97 -19.46 11.50
C MET A 214 -11.38 -19.66 12.97
N LEU A 215 -12.50 -20.33 13.23
CA LEU A 215 -12.95 -20.56 14.62
C LEU A 215 -11.99 -21.45 15.41
N GLU A 216 -11.48 -22.50 14.77
CA GLU A 216 -10.45 -23.37 15.37
C GLU A 216 -9.16 -22.59 15.65
N ALA A 217 -8.73 -21.73 14.71
CA ALA A 217 -7.57 -20.88 14.87
C ALA A 217 -7.74 -19.86 16.02
N VAL A 218 -8.94 -19.27 16.17
CA VAL A 218 -9.28 -18.39 17.30
C VAL A 218 -9.14 -19.16 18.63
N GLY A 219 -9.72 -20.38 18.72
CA GLY A 219 -9.62 -21.19 19.92
C GLY A 219 -8.18 -21.60 20.26
N GLU A 220 -7.33 -21.80 19.26
CA GLU A 220 -5.93 -22.16 19.44
C GLU A 220 -5.04 -20.97 19.86
N VAL A 221 -5.20 -19.82 19.19
CA VAL A 221 -4.29 -18.67 19.39
C VAL A 221 -4.81 -17.71 20.47
N PHE A 222 -6.13 -17.59 20.64
CA PHE A 222 -6.80 -16.70 21.59
C PHE A 222 -7.85 -17.44 22.41
N PRO A 223 -7.47 -18.41 23.26
CA PRO A 223 -8.41 -19.27 24.00
C PRO A 223 -9.35 -18.51 24.92
N GLU A 224 -8.92 -17.34 25.44
CA GLU A 224 -9.72 -16.49 26.31
C GLU A 224 -10.70 -15.57 25.54
N ALA A 225 -10.51 -15.42 24.22
CA ALA A 225 -11.32 -14.54 23.43
C ALA A 225 -12.69 -15.18 23.09
N LYS A 226 -13.75 -14.38 23.18
CA LYS A 226 -15.06 -14.78 22.69
C LYS A 226 -15.15 -14.51 21.18
N TYR A 227 -15.93 -15.32 20.48
CA TYR A 227 -16.21 -15.11 19.07
C TYR A 227 -17.64 -14.60 18.86
N GLN A 228 -17.78 -13.61 17.96
CA GLN A 228 -19.06 -13.12 17.50
C GLN A 228 -19.12 -13.12 15.97
N ARG A 229 -20.21 -13.64 15.44
CA ARG A 229 -20.47 -13.53 13.99
C ARG A 229 -20.67 -12.08 13.58
N CYS A 230 -20.02 -11.66 12.48
CA CYS A 230 -20.22 -10.34 11.89
C CYS A 230 -21.70 -10.14 11.52
N ILE A 231 -22.31 -9.10 12.09
CA ILE A 231 -23.73 -8.79 11.89
C ILE A 231 -24.04 -8.39 10.45
N VAL A 232 -23.10 -7.72 9.78
CA VAL A 232 -23.26 -7.30 8.37
C VAL A 232 -23.33 -8.51 7.47
N HIS A 233 -22.41 -9.46 7.62
CA HIS A 233 -22.42 -10.73 6.86
C HIS A 233 -23.64 -11.57 7.21
N PHE A 234 -24.04 -11.63 8.47
CA PHE A 234 -25.27 -12.30 8.87
C PHE A 234 -26.49 -11.74 8.15
N TYR A 235 -26.66 -10.41 8.12
CA TYR A 235 -27.77 -9.78 7.43
C TYR A 235 -27.73 -10.02 5.92
N ARG A 236 -26.57 -9.87 5.28
CA ARG A 236 -26.39 -10.17 3.86
C ARG A 236 -26.81 -11.61 3.54
N ASN A 237 -26.38 -12.56 4.35
CA ASN A 237 -26.72 -13.98 4.16
C ASN A 237 -28.24 -14.24 4.32
N VAL A 238 -28.91 -13.58 5.26
CA VAL A 238 -30.38 -13.67 5.38
C VAL A 238 -31.06 -13.05 4.17
N PHE A 239 -30.63 -11.87 3.74
CA PHE A 239 -31.28 -11.17 2.62
C PHE A 239 -31.02 -11.85 1.27
N SER A 240 -29.91 -12.58 1.10
CA SER A 240 -29.60 -13.29 -0.16
C SER A 240 -30.58 -14.42 -0.48
N VAL A 241 -31.20 -15.02 0.54
CA VAL A 241 -32.16 -16.14 0.38
C VAL A 241 -33.61 -15.69 0.41
N MET A 242 -33.85 -14.36 0.45
CA MET A 242 -35.20 -13.81 0.60
C MET A 242 -35.70 -13.08 -0.65
N PRO A 243 -37.01 -13.11 -0.92
CA PRO A 243 -37.62 -12.25 -1.95
C PRO A 243 -37.36 -10.76 -1.64
N ARG A 244 -36.98 -9.99 -2.66
CA ARG A 244 -36.65 -8.54 -2.51
C ARG A 244 -37.77 -7.73 -1.83
N SER A 245 -39.05 -8.09 -2.07
CA SER A 245 -40.21 -7.44 -1.46
C SER A 245 -40.26 -7.57 0.06
N LYS A 246 -39.68 -8.65 0.63
CA LYS A 246 -39.72 -8.93 2.09
C LYS A 246 -38.50 -8.40 2.84
N VAL A 247 -37.42 -7.97 2.14
CA VAL A 247 -36.16 -7.56 2.76
C VAL A 247 -36.36 -6.43 3.78
N LYS A 248 -37.17 -5.39 3.46
CA LYS A 248 -37.46 -4.28 4.39
C LYS A 248 -38.10 -4.72 5.68
N LEU A 249 -39.06 -5.65 5.61
CA LEU A 249 -39.77 -6.18 6.79
C LEU A 249 -38.79 -6.97 7.68
N VAL A 250 -38.07 -7.90 7.08
CA VAL A 250 -37.10 -8.74 7.81
C VAL A 250 -35.94 -7.94 8.38
N ALA A 251 -35.48 -6.90 7.70
CA ALA A 251 -34.47 -5.99 8.26
C ALA A 251 -34.95 -5.31 9.56
N LYS A 252 -36.26 -4.92 9.63
CA LYS A 252 -36.85 -4.38 10.88
C LYS A 252 -36.91 -5.45 11.97
N MET A 253 -37.28 -6.68 11.63
CA MET A 253 -37.35 -7.80 12.60
C MET A 253 -35.93 -8.13 13.15
N LEU A 254 -34.94 -8.24 12.29
CA LEU A 254 -33.56 -8.48 12.72
C LEU A 254 -33.01 -7.35 13.58
N LYS A 255 -33.33 -6.10 13.24
CA LYS A 255 -32.94 -4.95 14.06
C LYS A 255 -33.59 -5.02 15.45
N ALA A 256 -34.84 -5.43 15.55
CA ALA A 256 -35.52 -5.59 16.84
C ALA A 256 -34.78 -6.57 17.76
N ILE A 257 -34.26 -7.68 17.24
CA ILE A 257 -33.45 -8.63 18.02
C ILE A 257 -32.19 -7.97 18.61
N HIS A 258 -31.50 -7.16 17.83
CA HIS A 258 -30.24 -6.53 18.25
C HIS A 258 -30.41 -5.33 19.18
N THR A 259 -31.61 -4.76 19.23
CA THR A 259 -31.92 -3.61 20.12
C THR A 259 -32.44 -4.05 21.48
N GLN A 260 -32.56 -5.36 21.74
CA GLN A 260 -33.02 -5.87 23.04
C GLN A 260 -31.96 -5.69 24.12
N GLU A 261 -32.40 -5.36 25.31
CA GLU A 261 -31.53 -5.08 26.47
C GLU A 261 -30.87 -6.37 27.04
N SER A 262 -31.42 -7.53 26.76
CA SER A 262 -30.91 -8.79 27.28
C SER A 262 -31.06 -9.94 26.29
N LYS A 263 -30.23 -10.98 26.48
CA LYS A 263 -30.33 -12.23 25.72
C LYS A 263 -31.70 -12.95 25.93
N LYS A 264 -32.31 -12.77 27.07
CA LYS A 264 -33.62 -13.35 27.37
C LYS A 264 -34.70 -12.66 26.52
N ALA A 265 -34.76 -11.32 26.55
CA ALA A 265 -35.69 -10.53 25.74
C ALA A 265 -35.48 -10.72 24.23
N ALA A 266 -34.27 -10.99 23.78
CA ALA A 266 -34.02 -11.27 22.37
C ALA A 266 -34.48 -12.67 21.91
N ARG A 267 -34.82 -13.58 22.84
CA ARG A 267 -35.29 -14.93 22.54
C ARG A 267 -36.82 -15.05 22.60
N GLU A 268 -37.46 -14.18 23.35
CA GLU A 268 -38.90 -13.99 23.39
C GLU A 268 -39.39 -13.18 22.18
#